data_f562d7bc75a2c996d0a6e7bd3fd0beea
#
_entry.id   f562d7bc75a2c996d0a6e7bd3fd0beea
#
_cell.length_a   1.000
_cell.length_b   1.000
_cell.length_c   1.000
_cell.angle_alpha   90.00
_cell.angle_beta   90.00
_cell.angle_gamma   90.00
#
_symmetry.space_group_name_H-M   'P 1'
#
loop_
_entity.id
_entity.type
_entity.pdbx_description
1 polymer ?
#
loop_
_entity_poly.entity_id
_entity_poly.type
_entity_poly.pdbx_seq_one_letter_code
_entity_poly.pdbx_strand_id
1 'polypeptide(L)'
;MKLTNFPRVRITHGPTPLEFMPRMTEALGGPGLYIKRDDCTGLGTGGNKTRKLEFLMADAVKHGADTIITQGATQSNHARQTVAIAAKMGMKCEILLEDRTGSKVENYKQSGNVFLDHLYGANVQELPGGTDMNAAMAKLAEQLRAKGQKPYIIPGGGSNPIGALGYVVCALEMVNQFTTQDLRIDCITHATGSAGTQAGLVVGLEGTRSQIPVLGIGVRAAKEAQETSVYNLAVKTAELLGVPGSVSRESVRANCDYVGGGYGVPTPGMVEAVTMMARLEGILLDPVYSGKGMAGLIDLCRNGHFKKGQNVVFVHTGGSVALYGYMDAFDGLKPV
;
A
#
# COMPACT_ATOMS: atom_id res chain seq x y z
N MET A 1 -9.85 14.95 -15.79
CA MET A 1 -8.51 14.65 -15.19
C MET A 1 -7.42 14.69 -16.26
N LYS A 2 -6.30 15.38 -16.02
CA LYS A 2 -5.19 15.55 -16.99
C LYS A 2 -4.06 14.56 -16.73
N LEU A 3 -4.36 13.28 -16.53
CA LEU A 3 -3.39 12.26 -16.13
C LEU A 3 -2.26 12.04 -17.15
N THR A 4 -2.54 12.21 -18.44
CA THR A 4 -1.57 12.09 -19.54
C THR A 4 -0.47 13.15 -19.53
N ASN A 5 -0.64 14.22 -18.75
CA ASN A 5 0.37 15.28 -18.62
C ASN A 5 1.55 14.87 -17.70
N PHE A 6 1.41 13.75 -16.99
CA PHE A 6 2.42 13.30 -16.05
C PHE A 6 3.26 12.17 -16.65
N PRO A 7 4.59 12.33 -16.70
CA PRO A 7 5.47 11.27 -17.17
C PRO A 7 5.38 10.05 -16.26
N ARG A 8 5.56 8.87 -16.84
CA ARG A 8 5.44 7.61 -16.13
C ARG A 8 6.47 6.60 -16.66
N VAL A 9 7.24 6.01 -15.78
CA VAL A 9 8.05 4.83 -16.08
C VAL A 9 7.14 3.61 -15.99
N ARG A 10 7.02 2.82 -17.05
CA ARG A 10 6.13 1.66 -17.06
C ARG A 10 6.86 0.43 -16.55
N ILE A 11 6.49 -0.01 -15.35
CA ILE A 11 7.08 -1.14 -14.63
C ILE A 11 6.02 -2.17 -14.23
N THR A 12 4.83 -1.72 -13.86
CA THR A 12 3.73 -2.58 -13.42
C THR A 12 3.34 -3.58 -14.51
N HIS A 13 3.26 -4.85 -14.12
CA HIS A 13 2.60 -5.89 -14.91
C HIS A 13 1.09 -5.67 -14.78
N GLY A 14 0.52 -4.92 -15.69
CA GLY A 14 -0.88 -4.52 -15.65
C GLY A 14 -1.59 -4.73 -16.98
N PRO A 15 -2.93 -4.73 -16.94
CA PRO A 15 -3.76 -4.58 -15.77
C PRO A 15 -3.61 -5.75 -14.78
N THR A 16 -3.57 -5.44 -13.46
CA THR A 16 -3.51 -6.51 -12.46
C THR A 16 -4.86 -7.24 -12.41
N PRO A 17 -4.88 -8.55 -12.10
CA PRO A 17 -6.12 -9.32 -12.07
C PRO A 17 -7.16 -8.75 -11.10
N LEU A 18 -8.43 -8.86 -11.47
CA LEU A 18 -9.58 -8.73 -10.59
C LEU A 18 -10.26 -10.10 -10.56
N GLU A 19 -10.22 -10.76 -9.42
CA GLU A 19 -10.61 -12.17 -9.26
C GLU A 19 -11.77 -12.30 -8.27
N PHE A 20 -12.71 -13.21 -8.53
CA PHE A 20 -13.71 -13.62 -7.56
C PHE A 20 -13.07 -14.57 -6.53
N MET A 21 -13.44 -14.44 -5.27
CA MET A 21 -12.98 -15.31 -4.17
C MET A 21 -14.10 -16.26 -3.73
N PRO A 22 -14.29 -17.39 -4.41
CA PRO A 22 -15.47 -18.24 -4.21
C PRO A 22 -15.51 -18.87 -2.81
N ARG A 23 -14.36 -19.38 -2.33
CA ARG A 23 -14.30 -20.08 -1.04
C ARG A 23 -14.39 -19.12 0.15
N MET A 24 -13.84 -17.90 0.03
CA MET A 24 -14.01 -16.85 1.02
C MET A 24 -15.46 -16.36 1.05
N THR A 25 -16.11 -16.19 -0.11
CA THR A 25 -17.51 -15.83 -0.24
C THR A 25 -18.41 -16.86 0.45
N GLU A 26 -18.19 -18.15 0.17
CA GLU A 26 -18.92 -19.25 0.81
C GLU A 26 -18.70 -19.30 2.33
N ALA A 27 -17.43 -19.22 2.78
CA ALA A 27 -17.09 -19.30 4.19
C ALA A 27 -17.68 -18.17 5.04
N LEU A 28 -17.87 -16.97 4.47
CA LEU A 28 -18.44 -15.82 5.18
C LEU A 28 -19.95 -15.69 5.00
N GLY A 29 -20.54 -16.33 3.98
CA GLY A 29 -21.99 -16.38 3.76
C GLY A 29 -22.67 -15.03 3.51
N GLY A 30 -21.89 -13.97 3.25
CA GLY A 30 -22.32 -12.58 3.09
C GLY A 30 -22.30 -12.09 1.63
N PRO A 31 -21.58 -10.99 1.35
CA PRO A 31 -21.43 -10.43 0.01
C PRO A 31 -20.59 -11.32 -0.91
N GLY A 32 -20.71 -11.13 -2.23
CA GLY A 32 -19.71 -11.61 -3.17
C GLY A 32 -18.38 -10.89 -2.96
N LEU A 33 -17.31 -11.65 -2.76
CA LEU A 33 -15.99 -11.09 -2.48
C LEU A 33 -15.08 -11.20 -3.69
N TYR A 34 -14.49 -10.08 -4.06
CA TYR A 34 -13.52 -9.97 -5.14
C TYR A 34 -12.20 -9.43 -4.63
N ILE A 35 -11.11 -9.76 -5.31
CA ILE A 35 -9.78 -9.27 -4.96
C ILE A 35 -9.10 -8.61 -6.18
N LYS A 36 -8.62 -7.39 -5.98
CA LYS A 36 -7.75 -6.70 -6.93
C LYS A 36 -6.30 -7.00 -6.58
N ARG A 37 -5.60 -7.71 -7.46
CA ARG A 37 -4.31 -8.35 -7.23
C ARG A 37 -3.12 -7.39 -7.45
N ASP A 38 -3.04 -6.31 -6.67
CA ASP A 38 -1.87 -5.40 -6.76
C ASP A 38 -0.61 -5.98 -6.10
N ASP A 39 -0.70 -7.15 -5.47
CA ASP A 39 0.44 -8.00 -5.16
C ASP A 39 1.16 -8.52 -6.42
N CYS A 40 0.45 -8.64 -7.56
CA CYS A 40 0.97 -9.12 -8.83
C CYS A 40 1.56 -8.00 -9.73
N THR A 41 1.90 -6.84 -9.20
CA THR A 41 2.52 -5.75 -9.99
C THR A 41 3.92 -6.06 -10.52
N GLY A 42 4.55 -7.13 -10.06
CA GLY A 42 5.75 -7.74 -10.64
C GLY A 42 7.07 -7.27 -10.02
N LEU A 43 7.33 -5.99 -9.89
CA LEU A 43 8.63 -5.47 -9.42
C LEU A 43 8.94 -5.90 -7.98
N GLY A 44 10.05 -6.61 -7.80
CA GLY A 44 10.55 -6.98 -6.49
C GLY A 44 9.50 -7.71 -5.64
N THR A 45 8.87 -8.75 -6.16
CA THR A 45 7.73 -9.48 -5.57
C THR A 45 6.38 -8.74 -5.56
N GLY A 46 6.28 -7.60 -6.26
CA GLY A 46 5.02 -6.85 -6.40
C GLY A 46 4.61 -6.01 -5.20
N GLY A 47 3.47 -5.37 -5.35
CA GLY A 47 2.83 -4.53 -4.34
C GLY A 47 2.42 -3.15 -4.84
N ASN A 48 1.58 -2.50 -4.06
CA ASN A 48 0.95 -1.21 -4.39
C ASN A 48 1.94 -0.06 -4.64
N LYS A 49 3.17 -0.15 -4.14
CA LYS A 49 4.15 0.92 -4.28
C LYS A 49 4.69 1.01 -5.69
N THR A 50 4.72 -0.09 -6.44
CA THR A 50 5.13 -0.09 -7.86
C THR A 50 4.33 0.93 -8.66
N ARG A 51 2.99 0.98 -8.51
CA ARG A 51 2.14 1.97 -9.20
C ARG A 51 2.50 3.41 -8.87
N LYS A 52 2.80 3.70 -7.60
CA LYS A 52 3.21 5.03 -7.13
C LYS A 52 4.59 5.40 -7.64
N LEU A 53 5.50 4.45 -7.57
CA LEU A 53 6.91 4.62 -7.97
C LEU A 53 7.06 4.87 -9.47
N GLU A 54 6.16 4.38 -10.31
CA GLU A 54 6.18 4.69 -11.73
C GLU A 54 6.12 6.21 -12.02
N PHE A 55 5.34 6.95 -11.25
CA PHE A 55 5.25 8.41 -11.38
C PHE A 55 6.37 9.11 -10.61
N LEU A 56 6.69 8.66 -9.40
CA LEU A 56 7.75 9.26 -8.57
C LEU A 56 9.13 9.11 -9.22
N MET A 57 9.43 7.98 -9.82
CA MET A 57 10.70 7.77 -10.51
C MET A 57 10.79 8.56 -11.82
N ALA A 58 9.68 8.70 -12.54
CA ALA A 58 9.64 9.58 -13.71
C ALA A 58 9.88 11.05 -13.32
N ASP A 59 9.34 11.48 -12.18
CA ASP A 59 9.58 12.81 -11.63
C ASP A 59 11.05 12.96 -11.17
N ALA A 60 11.62 11.96 -10.51
CA ALA A 60 13.03 11.94 -10.14
C ALA A 60 13.97 12.07 -11.36
N VAL A 61 13.71 11.33 -12.43
CA VAL A 61 14.45 11.43 -13.70
C VAL A 61 14.34 12.83 -14.30
N LYS A 62 13.14 13.41 -14.30
CA LYS A 62 12.90 14.79 -14.77
C LYS A 62 13.75 15.82 -14.02
N HIS A 63 13.98 15.58 -12.71
CA HIS A 63 14.85 16.43 -11.89
C HIS A 63 16.35 16.07 -11.96
N GLY A 64 16.73 15.13 -12.83
CA GLY A 64 18.11 14.70 -13.01
C GLY A 64 18.72 13.98 -11.82
N ALA A 65 17.89 13.29 -11.02
CA ALA A 65 18.35 12.55 -9.86
C ALA A 65 19.21 11.35 -10.24
N ASP A 66 20.26 11.09 -9.46
CA ASP A 66 21.11 9.90 -9.53
C ASP A 66 20.98 8.99 -8.29
N THR A 67 20.39 9.52 -7.24
CA THR A 67 20.24 8.86 -5.94
C THR A 67 18.83 9.04 -5.40
N ILE A 68 18.20 7.95 -4.98
CA ILE A 68 16.88 7.97 -4.36
C ILE A 68 17.05 7.86 -2.83
N ILE A 69 16.34 8.68 -2.08
CA ILE A 69 16.24 8.58 -0.62
C ILE A 69 14.81 8.25 -0.26
N THR A 70 14.62 7.28 0.61
CA THR A 70 13.29 7.01 1.19
C THR A 70 13.38 6.49 2.62
N GLN A 71 12.23 6.32 3.26
CA GLN A 71 12.11 5.82 4.63
C GLN A 71 11.00 4.80 4.77
N GLY A 72 11.12 3.94 5.77
CA GLY A 72 10.09 2.97 6.15
C GLY A 72 10.28 2.44 7.56
N ALA A 73 9.40 1.54 7.98
CA ALA A 73 9.67 0.68 9.13
C ALA A 73 10.65 -0.44 8.72
N THR A 74 11.21 -1.16 9.67
CA THR A 74 12.14 -2.28 9.43
C THR A 74 11.63 -3.24 8.34
N GLN A 75 10.39 -3.74 8.42
CA GLN A 75 9.78 -4.59 7.38
C GLN A 75 8.94 -3.78 6.39
N SER A 76 9.56 -2.81 5.72
CA SER A 76 8.85 -1.88 4.83
C SER A 76 8.72 -2.39 3.40
N ASN A 77 7.50 -2.73 2.97
CA ASN A 77 7.20 -2.99 1.56
C ASN A 77 7.47 -1.80 0.64
N HIS A 78 7.39 -0.59 1.19
CA HIS A 78 7.69 0.62 0.44
C HIS A 78 9.18 0.75 0.16
N ALA A 79 10.03 0.59 1.19
CA ALA A 79 11.49 0.62 1.03
C ALA A 79 11.93 -0.42 -0.01
N ARG A 80 11.57 -1.68 0.15
CA ARG A 80 11.90 -2.77 -0.78
C ARG A 80 11.54 -2.46 -2.24
N GLN A 81 10.31 -2.00 -2.50
CA GLN A 81 9.90 -1.68 -3.87
C GLN A 81 10.64 -0.46 -4.41
N THR A 82 10.98 0.51 -3.56
CA THR A 82 11.77 1.69 -3.95
C THR A 82 13.19 1.29 -4.30
N VAL A 83 13.81 0.41 -3.51
CA VAL A 83 15.16 -0.10 -3.85
C VAL A 83 15.14 -0.90 -5.14
N ALA A 84 14.15 -1.78 -5.31
CA ALA A 84 14.03 -2.61 -6.51
C ALA A 84 13.90 -1.77 -7.80
N ILE A 85 13.12 -0.68 -7.77
CA ILE A 85 13.00 0.19 -8.96
C ILE A 85 14.27 1.04 -9.16
N ALA A 86 14.90 1.51 -8.09
CA ALA A 86 16.17 2.23 -8.19
C ALA A 86 17.25 1.35 -8.81
N ALA A 87 17.41 0.10 -8.35
CA ALA A 87 18.32 -0.88 -8.94
C ALA A 87 18.02 -1.12 -10.43
N LYS A 88 16.75 -1.33 -10.79
CA LYS A 88 16.32 -1.52 -12.19
C LYS A 88 16.66 -0.32 -13.08
N MET A 89 16.66 0.89 -12.53
CA MET A 89 16.96 2.12 -13.26
C MET A 89 18.43 2.57 -13.14
N GLY A 90 19.29 1.78 -12.49
CA GLY A 90 20.71 2.10 -12.32
C GLY A 90 20.98 3.28 -11.38
N MET A 91 20.04 3.59 -10.48
CA MET A 91 20.18 4.67 -9.50
C MET A 91 20.65 4.13 -8.14
N LYS A 92 21.42 4.93 -7.41
CA LYS A 92 21.73 4.65 -6.01
C LYS A 92 20.47 4.78 -5.14
N CYS A 93 20.40 4.01 -4.06
CA CYS A 93 19.28 4.08 -3.14
C CYS A 93 19.75 4.09 -1.69
N GLU A 94 19.34 5.11 -0.97
CA GLU A 94 19.56 5.31 0.47
C GLU A 94 18.23 5.09 1.18
N ILE A 95 18.16 4.18 2.12
CA ILE A 95 16.94 3.93 2.90
C ILE A 95 17.20 4.09 4.39
N LEU A 96 16.25 4.76 5.04
CA LEU A 96 16.21 4.93 6.48
C LEU A 96 15.10 4.03 7.03
N LEU A 97 15.45 3.03 7.85
CA LEU A 97 14.52 2.10 8.47
C LEU A 97 14.33 2.46 9.94
N GLU A 98 13.10 2.77 10.33
CA GLU A 98 12.72 3.09 11.71
C GLU A 98 12.28 1.82 12.45
N ASP A 99 12.87 1.53 13.60
CA ASP A 99 12.42 0.45 14.49
C ASP A 99 11.13 0.85 15.23
N ARG A 100 9.98 0.68 14.56
CA ARG A 100 8.65 1.05 15.11
C ARG A 100 8.10 0.04 16.09
N THR A 101 8.56 -1.20 16.05
CA THR A 101 8.00 -2.29 16.84
C THR A 101 8.82 -2.62 18.07
N GLY A 102 10.09 -2.23 18.11
CA GLY A 102 11.03 -2.64 19.12
C GLY A 102 11.29 -4.16 19.16
N SER A 103 10.94 -4.87 18.06
CA SER A 103 11.08 -6.33 17.98
C SER A 103 12.52 -6.77 18.20
N LYS A 104 12.69 -7.82 19.04
CA LYS A 104 13.99 -8.49 19.26
C LYS A 104 14.14 -9.74 18.42
N VAL A 105 13.12 -10.10 17.63
CA VAL A 105 13.11 -11.29 16.79
C VAL A 105 14.12 -11.12 15.66
N GLU A 106 15.04 -12.05 15.52
CA GLU A 106 16.11 -12.00 14.52
C GLU A 106 15.55 -12.00 13.10
N ASN A 107 14.59 -12.88 12.82
CA ASN A 107 13.94 -12.94 11.53
C ASN A 107 13.28 -11.60 11.14
N TYR A 108 12.71 -10.88 12.10
CA TYR A 108 12.14 -9.54 11.83
C TYR A 108 13.20 -8.55 11.36
N LYS A 109 14.40 -8.65 11.86
CA LYS A 109 15.50 -7.70 11.55
C LYS A 109 16.32 -8.09 10.32
N GLN A 110 16.36 -9.35 9.94
CA GLN A 110 17.30 -9.84 8.93
C GLN A 110 16.65 -10.48 7.70
N SER A 111 15.41 -10.96 7.81
CA SER A 111 14.72 -11.63 6.70
C SER A 111 13.73 -10.72 5.97
N GLY A 112 12.98 -11.29 5.05
CA GLY A 112 11.88 -10.61 4.37
C GLY A 112 12.32 -9.38 3.58
N ASN A 113 11.70 -8.23 3.86
CA ASN A 113 12.00 -6.99 3.16
C ASN A 113 13.44 -6.51 3.42
N VAL A 114 13.94 -6.64 4.66
CA VAL A 114 15.30 -6.20 5.01
C VAL A 114 16.36 -6.95 4.20
N PHE A 115 16.22 -8.27 4.09
CA PHE A 115 17.11 -9.07 3.24
C PHE A 115 17.11 -8.60 1.79
N LEU A 116 15.91 -8.31 1.25
CA LEU A 116 15.78 -7.85 -0.13
C LEU A 116 16.32 -6.44 -0.33
N ASP A 117 16.20 -5.55 0.65
CA ASP A 117 16.79 -4.21 0.59
C ASP A 117 18.32 -4.29 0.39
N HIS A 118 19.00 -5.17 1.15
CA HIS A 118 20.43 -5.43 0.97
C HIS A 118 20.74 -6.14 -0.36
N LEU A 119 19.93 -7.13 -0.74
CA LEU A 119 20.13 -7.89 -1.98
C LEU A 119 20.05 -6.98 -3.23
N TYR A 120 19.18 -5.96 -3.22
CA TYR A 120 19.09 -4.95 -4.28
C TYR A 120 20.18 -3.88 -4.20
N GLY A 121 21.06 -3.91 -3.20
CA GLY A 121 22.20 -3.01 -3.07
C GLY A 121 21.89 -1.64 -2.48
N ALA A 122 20.83 -1.53 -1.65
CA ALA A 122 20.57 -0.29 -0.92
C ALA A 122 21.64 -0.03 0.15
N ASN A 123 21.93 1.26 0.39
CA ASN A 123 22.57 1.68 1.61
C ASN A 123 21.49 1.84 2.70
N VAL A 124 21.52 0.95 3.69
CA VAL A 124 20.50 0.86 4.74
C VAL A 124 21.02 1.51 6.02
N GLN A 125 20.23 2.42 6.60
CA GLN A 125 20.49 3.01 7.92
C GLN A 125 19.32 2.70 8.85
N GLU A 126 19.58 2.03 9.94
CA GLU A 126 18.59 1.76 10.98
C GLU A 126 18.54 2.92 11.97
N LEU A 127 17.33 3.38 12.30
CA LEU A 127 17.07 4.48 13.20
C LEU A 127 16.12 4.06 14.32
N PRO A 128 16.29 4.61 15.55
CA PRO A 128 15.38 4.33 16.65
C PRO A 128 13.94 4.71 16.35
N GLY A 129 12.99 4.03 17.00
CA GLY A 129 11.58 4.41 16.97
C GLY A 129 11.35 5.82 17.49
N GLY A 130 10.43 6.56 16.84
CA GLY A 130 10.14 7.96 17.18
C GLY A 130 11.08 8.99 16.56
N THR A 131 12.03 8.57 15.73
CA THR A 131 12.90 9.49 14.98
C THR A 131 12.06 10.36 14.02
N ASP A 132 12.37 11.66 13.93
CA ASP A 132 11.83 12.49 12.84
C ASP A 132 12.47 12.07 11.51
N MET A 133 11.82 11.12 10.86
CA MET A 133 12.30 10.51 9.63
C MET A 133 12.37 11.50 8.46
N ASN A 134 11.52 12.55 8.46
CA ASN A 134 11.55 13.55 7.41
C ASN A 134 12.77 14.46 7.57
N ALA A 135 13.07 14.89 8.79
CA ALA A 135 14.27 15.65 9.08
C ALA A 135 15.54 14.82 8.81
N ALA A 136 15.53 13.52 9.13
CA ALA A 136 16.66 12.62 8.85
C ALA A 136 16.91 12.47 7.34
N MET A 137 15.88 12.29 6.52
CA MET A 137 16.01 12.26 5.06
C MET A 137 16.51 13.58 4.48
N ALA A 138 16.03 14.73 4.98
CA ALA A 138 16.47 16.04 4.53
C ALA A 138 17.97 16.24 4.82
N LYS A 139 18.41 15.90 6.03
CA LYS A 139 19.83 15.96 6.44
C LYS A 139 20.70 15.06 5.55
N LEU A 140 20.26 13.84 5.29
CA LEU A 140 20.97 12.92 4.40
C LEU A 140 21.09 13.49 2.98
N ALA A 141 20.01 14.09 2.46
CA ALA A 141 20.02 14.70 1.14
C ALA A 141 21.04 15.85 1.03
N GLU A 142 21.16 16.68 2.08
CA GLU A 142 22.20 17.74 2.13
C GLU A 142 23.61 17.17 2.11
N GLN A 143 23.86 16.11 2.90
CA GLN A 143 25.15 15.44 2.93
C GLN A 143 25.55 14.84 1.57
N LEU A 144 24.58 14.27 0.86
CA LEU A 144 24.81 13.70 -0.47
C LEU A 144 25.05 14.79 -1.54
N ARG A 145 24.33 15.91 -1.45
CA ARG A 145 24.57 17.08 -2.32
C ARG A 145 25.97 17.65 -2.12
N ALA A 146 26.44 17.73 -0.88
CA ALA A 146 27.80 18.17 -0.57
C ALA A 146 28.88 17.26 -1.18
N LYS A 147 28.53 16.01 -1.49
CA LYS A 147 29.40 15.02 -2.19
C LYS A 147 29.18 15.03 -3.70
N GLY A 148 28.44 15.99 -4.25
CA GLY A 148 28.16 16.12 -5.69
C GLY A 148 27.08 15.19 -6.24
N GLN A 149 26.31 14.48 -5.39
CA GLN A 149 25.18 13.65 -5.81
C GLN A 149 23.92 14.50 -5.99
N LYS A 150 22.94 13.96 -6.71
CA LYS A 150 21.65 14.59 -6.98
C LYS A 150 20.52 13.76 -6.35
N PRO A 151 20.33 13.84 -5.02
CA PRO A 151 19.34 13.04 -4.33
C PRO A 151 17.91 13.54 -4.61
N TYR A 152 16.98 12.59 -4.79
CA TYR A 152 15.55 12.81 -4.83
C TYR A 152 14.88 12.08 -3.66
N ILE A 153 14.11 12.83 -2.85
CA ILE A 153 13.41 12.27 -1.68
C ILE A 153 12.04 11.76 -2.08
N ILE A 154 11.81 10.47 -1.87
CA ILE A 154 10.49 9.85 -1.94
C ILE A 154 9.93 9.76 -0.52
N PRO A 155 8.80 10.42 -0.21
CA PRO A 155 8.23 10.38 1.14
C PRO A 155 7.77 8.98 1.53
N GLY A 156 7.64 8.74 2.84
CA GLY A 156 7.21 7.45 3.37
C GLY A 156 5.93 6.93 2.70
N GLY A 157 5.99 5.69 2.22
CA GLY A 157 4.90 5.06 1.47
C GLY A 157 4.66 5.64 0.07
N GLY A 158 5.52 6.51 -0.45
CA GLY A 158 5.32 7.19 -1.73
C GLY A 158 4.05 8.06 -1.71
N SER A 159 3.74 8.66 -0.55
CA SER A 159 2.44 9.32 -0.33
C SER A 159 2.55 10.84 -0.45
N ASN A 160 2.60 11.30 -1.69
CA ASN A 160 2.44 12.69 -2.12
C ASN A 160 1.52 12.72 -3.36
N PRO A 161 1.13 13.89 -3.89
CA PRO A 161 0.23 13.99 -5.04
C PRO A 161 0.73 13.23 -6.28
N ILE A 162 2.03 13.26 -6.57
CA ILE A 162 2.63 12.53 -7.71
C ILE A 162 2.48 11.02 -7.52
N GLY A 163 2.83 10.49 -6.34
CA GLY A 163 2.69 9.06 -6.05
C GLY A 163 1.23 8.60 -6.04
N ALA A 164 0.30 9.42 -5.57
CA ALA A 164 -1.12 9.09 -5.56
C ALA A 164 -1.69 8.87 -6.97
N LEU A 165 -1.10 9.45 -8.02
CA LEU A 165 -1.49 9.22 -9.43
C LEU A 165 -1.46 7.73 -9.79
N GLY A 166 -0.57 6.93 -9.21
CA GLY A 166 -0.53 5.49 -9.41
C GLY A 166 -1.84 4.79 -9.02
N TYR A 167 -2.52 5.31 -8.01
CA TYR A 167 -3.81 4.78 -7.57
C TYR A 167 -5.01 5.45 -8.23
N VAL A 168 -4.86 6.64 -8.80
CA VAL A 168 -5.81 7.15 -9.80
C VAL A 168 -5.86 6.22 -11.00
N VAL A 169 -4.70 5.78 -11.52
CA VAL A 169 -4.64 4.78 -12.60
C VAL A 169 -5.30 3.46 -12.20
N CYS A 170 -5.07 2.98 -10.97
CA CYS A 170 -5.69 1.75 -10.48
C CYS A 170 -7.22 1.87 -10.42
N ALA A 171 -7.76 3.00 -9.99
CA ALA A 171 -9.20 3.25 -9.99
C ALA A 171 -9.80 3.19 -11.39
N LEU A 172 -9.16 3.86 -12.36
CA LEU A 172 -9.58 3.81 -13.78
C LEU A 172 -9.54 2.39 -14.34
N GLU A 173 -8.48 1.64 -14.02
CA GLU A 173 -8.32 0.24 -14.40
C GLU A 173 -9.45 -0.62 -13.83
N MET A 174 -9.79 -0.47 -12.54
CA MET A 174 -10.89 -1.21 -11.90
C MET A 174 -12.24 -0.86 -12.51
N VAL A 175 -12.56 0.41 -12.73
CA VAL A 175 -13.82 0.82 -13.37
C VAL A 175 -13.96 0.17 -14.76
N ASN A 176 -12.88 0.14 -15.53
CA ASN A 176 -12.87 -0.56 -16.81
C ASN A 176 -13.10 -2.08 -16.65
N GLN A 177 -12.45 -2.72 -15.66
CA GLN A 177 -12.64 -4.15 -15.38
C GLN A 177 -14.06 -4.46 -14.90
N PHE A 178 -14.67 -3.60 -14.09
CA PHE A 178 -16.07 -3.75 -13.67
C PHE A 178 -17.02 -3.73 -14.87
N THR A 179 -16.82 -2.78 -15.78
CA THR A 179 -17.62 -2.65 -17.01
C THR A 179 -17.45 -3.85 -17.92
N THR A 180 -16.23 -4.31 -18.14
CA THR A 180 -15.94 -5.41 -19.07
C THR A 180 -16.35 -6.79 -18.54
N GLN A 181 -16.55 -6.92 -17.23
CA GLN A 181 -17.00 -8.14 -16.56
C GLN A 181 -18.49 -8.09 -16.17
N ASP A 182 -19.23 -7.07 -16.57
CA ASP A 182 -20.62 -6.81 -16.17
C ASP A 182 -20.82 -6.89 -14.65
N LEU A 183 -19.86 -6.36 -13.89
CA LEU A 183 -19.75 -6.50 -12.46
C LEU A 183 -20.16 -5.22 -11.74
N ARG A 184 -21.28 -5.25 -11.04
CA ARG A 184 -21.68 -4.17 -10.12
C ARG A 184 -20.91 -4.32 -8.81
N ILE A 185 -20.21 -3.27 -8.41
CA ILE A 185 -19.47 -3.20 -7.13
C ILE A 185 -20.15 -2.21 -6.19
N ASP A 186 -20.37 -2.63 -4.95
CA ASP A 186 -21.04 -1.84 -3.91
C ASP A 186 -20.02 -1.16 -2.96
N CYS A 187 -18.80 -1.70 -2.83
CA CYS A 187 -17.74 -1.08 -2.04
C CYS A 187 -16.33 -1.59 -2.46
N ILE A 188 -15.35 -0.71 -2.36
CA ILE A 188 -13.93 -1.09 -2.46
C ILE A 188 -13.32 -0.95 -1.06
N THR A 189 -12.64 -1.99 -0.59
CA THR A 189 -11.93 -2.01 0.69
C THR A 189 -10.43 -2.20 0.48
N HIS A 190 -9.63 -1.66 1.37
CA HIS A 190 -8.17 -1.87 1.37
C HIS A 190 -7.55 -1.48 2.72
N ALA A 191 -6.32 -1.93 2.98
CA ALA A 191 -5.56 -1.45 4.14
C ALA A 191 -5.07 -0.01 3.92
N THR A 192 -5.38 0.92 4.83
CA THR A 192 -4.95 2.32 4.77
C THR A 192 -3.99 2.68 5.91
N GLY A 193 -2.91 3.40 5.58
CA GLY A 193 -1.91 3.84 6.55
C GLY A 193 -1.23 5.14 6.13
N SER A 194 -0.46 5.17 5.04
CA SER A 194 0.27 6.35 4.56
C SER A 194 -0.55 7.28 3.64
N ALA A 195 -1.85 7.10 3.56
CA ALA A 195 -2.85 7.86 2.81
C ALA A 195 -2.83 7.73 1.26
N GLY A 196 -1.68 7.67 0.61
CA GLY A 196 -1.58 7.86 -0.86
C GLY A 196 -2.33 6.82 -1.71
N THR A 197 -2.55 5.60 -1.23
CA THR A 197 -3.36 4.58 -1.92
C THR A 197 -4.82 4.98 -1.92
N GLN A 198 -5.37 5.29 -0.75
CA GLN A 198 -6.76 5.69 -0.61
C GLN A 198 -7.05 7.02 -1.33
N ALA A 199 -6.16 8.01 -1.16
CA ALA A 199 -6.30 9.30 -1.84
C ALA A 199 -6.41 9.14 -3.36
N GLY A 200 -5.52 8.32 -3.95
CA GLY A 200 -5.57 8.06 -5.39
C GLY A 200 -6.83 7.32 -5.83
N LEU A 201 -7.28 6.31 -5.08
CA LEU A 201 -8.54 5.60 -5.35
C LEU A 201 -9.73 6.56 -5.33
N VAL A 202 -9.87 7.36 -4.27
CA VAL A 202 -10.96 8.32 -4.12
C VAL A 202 -10.96 9.32 -5.29
N VAL A 203 -9.83 9.93 -5.60
CA VAL A 203 -9.73 10.90 -6.72
C VAL A 203 -10.09 10.25 -8.06
N GLY A 204 -9.63 9.02 -8.30
CA GLY A 204 -9.94 8.31 -9.54
C GLY A 204 -11.42 7.96 -9.69
N LEU A 205 -12.04 7.47 -8.62
CA LEU A 205 -13.47 7.11 -8.62
C LEU A 205 -14.37 8.34 -8.72
N GLU A 206 -14.08 9.42 -7.98
CA GLU A 206 -14.79 10.69 -8.12
C GLU A 206 -14.64 11.27 -9.53
N GLY A 207 -13.43 11.20 -10.08
CA GLY A 207 -13.16 11.68 -11.44
C GLY A 207 -13.85 10.90 -12.55
N THR A 208 -14.25 9.65 -12.30
CA THR A 208 -15.08 8.81 -13.20
C THR A 208 -16.57 8.90 -12.89
N ARG A 209 -16.95 9.56 -11.79
CA ARG A 209 -18.33 9.58 -11.28
C ARG A 209 -18.92 8.17 -11.05
N SER A 210 -18.07 7.23 -10.66
CA SER A 210 -18.48 5.83 -10.45
C SER A 210 -19.43 5.64 -9.27
N GLN A 211 -19.43 6.58 -8.31
CA GLN A 211 -20.19 6.54 -7.06
C GLN A 211 -19.89 5.31 -6.18
N ILE A 212 -18.80 4.59 -6.44
CA ILE A 212 -18.40 3.42 -5.65
C ILE A 212 -17.63 3.91 -4.42
N PRO A 213 -18.12 3.66 -3.19
CA PRO A 213 -17.45 4.08 -1.96
C PRO A 213 -16.15 3.30 -1.74
N VAL A 214 -15.16 3.98 -1.16
CA VAL A 214 -13.91 3.38 -0.69
C VAL A 214 -13.88 3.39 0.84
N LEU A 215 -13.76 2.21 1.44
CA LEU A 215 -13.56 2.06 2.88
C LEU A 215 -12.11 1.63 3.17
N GLY A 216 -11.32 2.51 3.77
CA GLY A 216 -10.00 2.18 4.25
C GLY A 216 -10.06 1.47 5.61
N ILE A 217 -9.43 0.30 5.72
CA ILE A 217 -9.22 -0.35 7.02
C ILE A 217 -7.89 0.16 7.58
N GLY A 218 -7.95 0.96 8.64
CA GLY A 218 -6.80 1.61 9.24
C GLY A 218 -5.85 0.62 9.91
N VAL A 219 -4.54 0.80 9.69
CA VAL A 219 -3.51 -0.08 10.26
C VAL A 219 -2.50 0.66 11.15
N ARG A 220 -2.70 1.97 11.35
CA ARG A 220 -1.70 2.80 12.04
C ARG A 220 -2.28 3.87 12.97
N ALA A 221 -3.18 4.70 12.48
CA ALA A 221 -3.65 5.91 13.15
C ALA A 221 -5.13 5.80 13.55
N ALA A 222 -5.55 6.65 14.48
CA ALA A 222 -6.96 6.83 14.81
C ALA A 222 -7.74 7.33 13.57
N LYS A 223 -9.03 7.05 13.52
CA LYS A 223 -9.93 7.29 12.39
C LYS A 223 -9.84 8.73 11.87
N GLU A 224 -10.04 9.71 12.74
CA GLU A 224 -10.05 11.13 12.33
C GLU A 224 -8.72 11.58 11.71
N ALA A 225 -7.60 11.20 12.32
CA ALA A 225 -6.27 11.50 11.81
C ALA A 225 -6.01 10.82 10.47
N GLN A 226 -6.42 9.56 10.31
CA GLN A 226 -6.29 8.80 9.07
C GLN A 226 -7.12 9.44 7.95
N GLU A 227 -8.39 9.71 8.20
CA GLU A 227 -9.29 10.34 7.23
C GLU A 227 -8.82 11.75 6.84
N THR A 228 -8.35 12.54 7.81
CA THR A 228 -7.80 13.88 7.54
C THR A 228 -6.56 13.82 6.64
N SER A 229 -5.65 12.88 6.91
CA SER A 229 -4.46 12.66 6.09
C SER A 229 -4.81 12.26 4.65
N VAL A 230 -5.79 11.37 4.49
CA VAL A 230 -6.27 10.93 3.17
C VAL A 230 -6.95 12.07 2.44
N TYR A 231 -7.85 12.80 3.09
CA TYR A 231 -8.58 13.92 2.49
C TYR A 231 -7.63 15.01 2.00
N ASN A 232 -6.70 15.46 2.84
CA ASN A 232 -5.74 16.49 2.48
C ASN A 232 -4.89 16.09 1.27
N LEU A 233 -4.49 14.82 1.20
CA LEU A 233 -3.73 14.32 0.05
C LEU A 233 -4.61 14.17 -1.19
N ALA A 234 -5.85 13.73 -1.05
CA ALA A 234 -6.80 13.62 -2.16
C ALA A 234 -7.12 14.98 -2.78
N VAL A 235 -7.35 16.01 -1.96
CA VAL A 235 -7.55 17.39 -2.45
C VAL A 235 -6.35 17.86 -3.27
N LYS A 236 -5.13 17.75 -2.74
CA LYS A 236 -3.91 18.14 -3.47
C LYS A 236 -3.70 17.32 -4.76
N THR A 237 -4.11 16.06 -4.76
CA THR A 237 -4.03 15.19 -5.95
C THR A 237 -5.06 15.60 -7.00
N ALA A 238 -6.28 15.95 -6.58
CA ALA A 238 -7.32 16.49 -7.47
C ALA A 238 -6.92 17.83 -8.09
N GLU A 239 -6.34 18.74 -7.30
CA GLU A 239 -5.78 19.99 -7.78
C GLU A 239 -4.69 19.76 -8.84
N LEU A 240 -3.75 18.85 -8.56
CA LEU A 240 -2.68 18.46 -9.48
C LEU A 240 -3.24 17.95 -10.82
N LEU A 241 -4.34 17.21 -10.79
CA LEU A 241 -5.01 16.66 -11.99
C LEU A 241 -5.93 17.66 -12.71
N GLY A 242 -6.04 18.90 -12.19
CA GLY A 242 -6.88 19.93 -12.77
C GLY A 242 -8.38 19.70 -12.56
N VAL A 243 -8.76 19.06 -11.46
CA VAL A 243 -10.15 18.82 -11.03
C VAL A 243 -10.35 19.22 -9.56
N PRO A 244 -10.02 20.49 -9.20
CA PRO A 244 -10.18 20.96 -7.84
C PRO A 244 -11.65 20.87 -7.41
N GLY A 245 -11.89 20.61 -6.12
CA GLY A 245 -13.25 20.51 -5.56
C GLY A 245 -14.00 19.21 -5.91
N SER A 246 -13.39 18.27 -6.65
CA SER A 246 -14.03 16.99 -7.00
C SER A 246 -14.11 15.99 -5.84
N VAL A 247 -13.36 16.20 -4.75
CA VAL A 247 -13.33 15.32 -3.59
C VAL A 247 -14.02 15.99 -2.41
N SER A 248 -15.07 15.36 -1.88
CA SER A 248 -15.71 15.79 -0.63
C SER A 248 -15.10 15.10 0.58
N ARG A 249 -15.33 15.64 1.79
CA ARG A 249 -14.87 15.00 3.03
C ARG A 249 -15.54 13.64 3.24
N GLU A 250 -16.79 13.51 2.82
CA GLU A 250 -17.63 12.31 2.95
C GLU A 250 -17.18 11.18 2.02
N SER A 251 -16.46 11.50 0.94
CA SER A 251 -15.85 10.50 0.04
C SER A 251 -14.70 9.73 0.71
N VAL A 252 -14.16 10.25 1.82
CA VAL A 252 -13.06 9.63 2.56
C VAL A 252 -13.59 8.97 3.82
N ARG A 253 -13.55 7.64 3.85
CA ARG A 253 -14.03 6.82 4.97
C ARG A 253 -12.94 5.86 5.42
N ALA A 254 -12.76 5.74 6.75
CA ALA A 254 -11.87 4.74 7.35
C ALA A 254 -12.55 4.08 8.55
N ASN A 255 -12.27 2.79 8.73
CA ASN A 255 -12.49 2.07 9.97
C ASN A 255 -11.12 1.70 10.56
N CYS A 256 -10.81 2.19 11.75
CA CYS A 256 -9.51 2.01 12.41
C CYS A 256 -9.57 1.09 13.63
N ASP A 257 -10.63 0.31 13.80
CA ASP A 257 -10.82 -0.59 14.94
C ASP A 257 -9.88 -1.80 14.90
N TYR A 258 -9.24 -2.04 13.75
CA TYR A 258 -8.38 -3.20 13.51
C TYR A 258 -6.87 -2.92 13.63
N VAL A 259 -6.50 -1.74 14.13
CA VAL A 259 -5.08 -1.37 14.38
C VAL A 259 -4.44 -2.30 15.42
N GLY A 260 -5.22 -2.72 16.43
CA GLY A 260 -4.73 -3.55 17.53
C GLY A 260 -3.71 -2.79 18.40
N GLY A 261 -2.66 -3.47 18.82
CA GLY A 261 -1.59 -2.90 19.68
C GLY A 261 -0.72 -1.84 18.99
N GLY A 262 -0.91 -1.62 17.69
CA GLY A 262 -0.18 -0.60 16.93
C GLY A 262 0.27 -1.06 15.55
N TYR A 263 0.99 -0.16 14.87
CA TYR A 263 1.55 -0.46 13.57
C TYR A 263 2.55 -1.63 13.63
N GLY A 264 2.35 -2.65 12.80
CA GLY A 264 3.26 -3.81 12.71
C GLY A 264 3.14 -4.79 13.88
N VAL A 265 2.26 -4.54 14.87
CA VAL A 265 2.00 -5.48 15.95
C VAL A 265 0.94 -6.50 15.48
N PRO A 266 1.24 -7.83 15.51
CA PRO A 266 0.30 -8.87 15.14
C PRO A 266 -0.98 -8.84 15.99
N THR A 267 -2.11 -9.26 15.40
CA THR A 267 -3.39 -9.42 16.09
C THR A 267 -4.00 -10.79 15.77
N PRO A 268 -4.81 -11.38 16.65
CA PRO A 268 -5.49 -12.66 16.35
C PRO A 268 -6.30 -12.63 15.05
N GLY A 269 -7.05 -11.54 14.82
CA GLY A 269 -7.81 -11.36 13.57
C GLY A 269 -6.93 -11.29 12.32
N MET A 270 -5.75 -10.69 12.41
CA MET A 270 -4.78 -10.69 11.32
C MET A 270 -4.27 -12.09 11.03
N VAL A 271 -3.92 -12.88 12.05
CA VAL A 271 -3.46 -14.27 11.88
C VAL A 271 -4.56 -15.13 11.24
N GLU A 272 -5.81 -14.98 11.71
CA GLU A 272 -6.97 -15.64 11.10
C GLU A 272 -7.11 -15.27 9.62
N ALA A 273 -7.10 -13.99 9.30
CA ALA A 273 -7.29 -13.50 7.92
C ALA A 273 -6.20 -14.00 6.97
N VAL A 274 -4.93 -13.94 7.39
CA VAL A 274 -3.80 -14.47 6.60
C VAL A 274 -3.97 -15.97 6.37
N THR A 275 -4.35 -16.72 7.41
CA THR A 275 -4.54 -18.17 7.34
C THR A 275 -5.73 -18.54 6.44
N MET A 276 -6.86 -17.85 6.58
CA MET A 276 -8.04 -18.08 5.74
C MET A 276 -7.73 -17.83 4.26
N MET A 277 -7.12 -16.69 3.94
CA MET A 277 -6.77 -16.38 2.55
C MET A 277 -5.80 -17.40 1.95
N ALA A 278 -4.79 -17.81 2.70
CA ALA A 278 -3.84 -18.83 2.25
C ALA A 278 -4.53 -20.19 2.00
N ARG A 279 -5.39 -20.65 2.91
CA ARG A 279 -6.03 -21.97 2.83
C ARG A 279 -7.24 -22.04 1.92
N LEU A 280 -7.98 -20.95 1.78
CA LEU A 280 -9.20 -20.92 0.97
C LEU A 280 -8.92 -20.48 -0.46
N GLU A 281 -8.05 -19.48 -0.67
CA GLU A 281 -7.83 -18.88 -1.98
C GLU A 281 -6.40 -19.07 -2.53
N GLY A 282 -5.48 -19.63 -1.73
CA GLY A 282 -4.06 -19.78 -2.12
C GLY A 282 -3.33 -18.42 -2.23
N ILE A 283 -3.84 -17.39 -1.56
CA ILE A 283 -3.32 -16.01 -1.66
C ILE A 283 -2.65 -15.63 -0.34
N LEU A 284 -1.40 -15.14 -0.42
CA LEU A 284 -0.61 -14.75 0.75
C LEU A 284 -0.79 -13.25 1.05
N LEU A 285 -1.30 -12.92 2.22
CA LEU A 285 -1.36 -11.56 2.75
C LEU A 285 -0.10 -11.24 3.58
N ASP A 286 0.16 -9.95 3.81
CA ASP A 286 1.20 -9.51 4.76
C ASP A 286 0.61 -9.26 6.16
N PRO A 287 1.40 -9.40 7.23
CA PRO A 287 0.90 -9.24 8.59
C PRO A 287 0.63 -7.76 9.00
N VAL A 288 1.21 -6.80 8.27
CA VAL A 288 1.17 -5.37 8.69
C VAL A 288 -0.02 -4.62 8.10
N TYR A 289 -0.29 -4.83 6.82
CA TYR A 289 -1.30 -4.11 6.04
C TYR A 289 -2.43 -5.02 5.57
N SER A 290 -2.19 -5.87 4.58
CA SER A 290 -3.24 -6.64 3.92
C SER A 290 -3.91 -7.64 4.85
N GLY A 291 -3.19 -8.24 5.77
CA GLY A 291 -3.76 -9.12 6.80
C GLY A 291 -4.70 -8.39 7.74
N LYS A 292 -4.32 -7.21 8.28
CA LYS A 292 -5.23 -6.40 9.10
C LYS A 292 -6.40 -5.85 8.27
N GLY A 293 -6.15 -5.44 7.02
CA GLY A 293 -7.20 -4.99 6.11
C GLY A 293 -8.24 -6.07 5.84
N MET A 294 -7.79 -7.30 5.60
CA MET A 294 -8.67 -8.44 5.38
C MET A 294 -9.38 -8.86 6.68
N ALA A 295 -8.72 -8.79 7.84
CA ALA A 295 -9.36 -9.02 9.14
C ALA A 295 -10.56 -8.09 9.34
N GLY A 296 -10.41 -6.80 8.99
CA GLY A 296 -11.51 -5.85 9.04
C GLY A 296 -12.63 -6.19 8.05
N LEU A 297 -12.30 -6.61 6.84
CA LEU A 297 -13.32 -7.05 5.86
C LEU A 297 -14.08 -8.29 6.36
N ILE A 298 -13.39 -9.29 6.89
CA ILE A 298 -14.01 -10.52 7.45
C ILE A 298 -14.97 -10.17 8.58
N ASP A 299 -14.54 -9.34 9.51
CA ASP A 299 -15.39 -8.92 10.65
C ASP A 299 -16.60 -8.14 10.19
N LEU A 300 -16.45 -7.19 9.26
CA LEU A 300 -17.55 -6.43 8.67
C LEU A 300 -18.57 -7.32 7.93
N CYS A 301 -18.11 -8.37 7.27
CA CYS A 301 -19.00 -9.36 6.66
C CYS A 301 -19.77 -10.15 7.74
N ARG A 302 -19.10 -10.66 8.76
CA ARG A 302 -19.70 -11.43 9.86
C ARG A 302 -20.72 -10.62 10.65
N ASN A 303 -20.46 -9.33 10.84
CA ASN A 303 -21.36 -8.42 11.54
C ASN A 303 -22.48 -7.85 10.65
N GLY A 304 -22.61 -8.33 9.41
CA GLY A 304 -23.68 -7.92 8.50
C GLY A 304 -23.60 -6.48 7.98
N HIS A 305 -22.43 -5.84 8.07
CA HIS A 305 -22.18 -4.54 7.44
C HIS A 305 -22.32 -4.64 5.92
N PHE A 306 -21.74 -5.67 5.35
CA PHE A 306 -21.94 -6.06 3.95
C PHE A 306 -22.94 -7.21 3.88
N LYS A 307 -23.95 -7.07 3.03
CA LYS A 307 -25.09 -7.99 2.94
C LYS A 307 -24.98 -8.91 1.72
N LYS A 308 -25.70 -10.03 1.79
CA LYS A 308 -25.88 -10.93 0.65
C LYS A 308 -26.48 -10.16 -0.53
N GLY A 309 -25.92 -10.39 -1.72
CA GLY A 309 -26.30 -9.69 -2.96
C GLY A 309 -25.50 -8.41 -3.24
N GLN A 310 -24.67 -7.96 -2.31
CA GLN A 310 -23.65 -6.93 -2.57
C GLN A 310 -22.36 -7.58 -3.07
N ASN A 311 -21.53 -6.81 -3.78
CA ASN A 311 -20.19 -7.21 -4.20
C ASN A 311 -19.16 -6.25 -3.63
N VAL A 312 -18.15 -6.79 -2.97
CA VAL A 312 -17.07 -6.02 -2.33
C VAL A 312 -15.72 -6.41 -2.91
N VAL A 313 -14.95 -5.42 -3.35
CA VAL A 313 -13.58 -5.63 -3.81
C VAL A 313 -12.60 -5.32 -2.68
N PHE A 314 -11.71 -6.25 -2.39
CA PHE A 314 -10.52 -5.99 -1.56
C PHE A 314 -9.33 -5.69 -2.46
N VAL A 315 -8.70 -4.52 -2.30
CA VAL A 315 -7.45 -4.22 -3.00
C VAL A 315 -6.29 -4.81 -2.21
N HIS A 316 -5.73 -5.90 -2.72
CA HIS A 316 -4.57 -6.56 -2.12
C HIS A 316 -3.30 -5.80 -2.46
N THR A 317 -2.78 -5.07 -1.49
CA THR A 317 -1.64 -4.15 -1.66
C THR A 317 -0.27 -4.84 -1.69
N GLY A 318 -0.23 -6.17 -1.67
CA GLY A 318 1.00 -6.96 -1.66
C GLY A 318 1.62 -7.05 -0.27
N GLY A 319 2.91 -7.35 -0.22
CA GLY A 319 3.67 -7.34 1.03
C GLY A 319 3.96 -8.71 1.63
N SER A 320 3.57 -9.81 0.98
CA SER A 320 3.72 -11.18 1.50
C SER A 320 5.15 -11.54 1.94
N VAL A 321 6.16 -10.89 1.40
CA VAL A 321 7.57 -11.05 1.83
C VAL A 321 7.76 -10.77 3.32
N ALA A 322 6.96 -9.87 3.90
CA ALA A 322 7.03 -9.58 5.34
C ALA A 322 6.66 -10.79 6.22
N LEU A 323 5.94 -11.79 5.70
CA LEU A 323 5.61 -13.02 6.44
C LEU A 323 6.85 -13.69 7.05
N TYR A 324 7.96 -13.71 6.33
CA TYR A 324 9.21 -14.31 6.81
C TYR A 324 9.84 -13.55 7.98
N GLY A 325 9.51 -12.28 8.17
CA GLY A 325 9.89 -11.50 9.35
C GLY A 325 8.95 -11.65 10.54
N TYR A 326 7.82 -12.36 10.38
CA TYR A 326 6.76 -12.50 11.39
C TYR A 326 6.34 -13.95 11.62
N MET A 327 7.23 -14.91 11.37
CA MET A 327 6.90 -16.34 11.48
C MET A 327 6.41 -16.73 12.88
N ASP A 328 6.97 -16.12 13.91
CA ASP A 328 6.58 -16.28 15.32
C ASP A 328 5.11 -15.96 15.59
N ALA A 329 4.52 -15.01 14.84
CA ALA A 329 3.08 -14.71 14.96
C ALA A 329 2.19 -15.89 14.52
N PHE A 330 2.75 -16.87 13.83
CA PHE A 330 2.06 -18.03 13.28
C PHE A 330 2.49 -19.38 13.90
N ASP A 331 3.18 -19.37 15.06
CA ASP A 331 3.67 -20.57 15.74
C ASP A 331 2.58 -21.59 16.11
N GLY A 332 1.32 -21.14 16.20
CA GLY A 332 0.15 -22.01 16.39
C GLY A 332 -0.33 -22.78 15.16
N LEU A 333 0.24 -22.50 13.97
CA LEU A 333 -0.10 -23.20 12.73
C LEU A 333 0.67 -24.52 12.67
N LYS A 334 0.15 -25.55 13.34
CA LYS A 334 0.69 -26.90 13.16
C LYS A 334 0.43 -27.37 11.72
N PRO A 335 1.38 -28.11 11.10
CA PRO A 335 1.08 -28.86 9.88
C PRO A 335 -0.13 -29.75 10.14
N VAL A 336 -1.11 -29.71 9.23
CA VAL A 336 -2.26 -30.66 9.26
C VAL A 336 -1.81 -32.01 8.76
#